data_7081b24ac1359fd215fe3abe825bffb1
#
_entry.id   7081b24ac1359fd215fe3abe825bffb1
#
_cell.length_a   1.000
_cell.length_b   1.000
_cell.length_c   1.000
_cell.angle_alpha   90.00
_cell.angle_beta   90.00
_cell.angle_gamma   90.00
#
_symmetry.space_group_name_H-M   'P 1'
#
loop_
_entity.id
_entity.type
_entity.pdbx_description
1 polymer ?
#
loop_
_entity_poly.entity_id
_entity_poly.type
_entity_poly.pdbx_seq_one_letter_code
_entity_poly.pdbx_strand_id
1 'polypeptide(L)'
;MENNLLLTEIDFGPVSSSSLEKLKNDLLSLSDEKECVLLIAEILKKGDFSVKPLLIELMNQTKDESVLNLCIRLFCSICSNEDLRDISNLRFLSNATEFAVFTFVTGAVETMSYEVIPYLLALWNEWQDTNPDIENAIKDALAYYFYGQKLLTDEVTKEELEELWILVQDHREPDIYYYKGYPVFPGMFAKEIMTSLYVGIQGEGKFHTYLQSALLSTYTGKRVPVKNNERISKKDIESMVDYIENVSKQEWIEGRKYFYGFEVK
;
A
#
# COMPACT_ATOMS: atom_id res chain seq x y z
N MET A 1 -8.20 5.69 -23.10
CA MET A 1 -8.47 6.60 -21.96
C MET A 1 -8.91 5.85 -20.70
N GLU A 2 -8.73 4.51 -20.64
CA GLU A 2 -9.07 3.66 -19.47
C GLU A 2 -7.87 3.30 -18.59
N ASN A 3 -6.63 3.61 -19.01
CA ASN A 3 -5.42 3.18 -18.28
C ASN A 3 -4.99 4.10 -17.15
N ASN A 4 -5.60 5.26 -16.94
CA ASN A 4 -5.23 6.18 -15.86
C ASN A 4 -5.97 5.95 -14.53
N LEU A 5 -6.99 5.09 -14.51
CA LEU A 5 -7.74 4.76 -13.28
C LEU A 5 -6.97 3.87 -12.32
N LEU A 6 -5.99 3.10 -12.81
CA LEU A 6 -5.23 2.13 -12.01
C LEU A 6 -4.09 2.77 -11.19
N LEU A 7 -3.67 3.99 -11.52
CA LEU A 7 -2.57 4.68 -10.82
C LEU A 7 -3.02 5.61 -9.69
N THR A 8 -4.31 5.95 -9.60
CA THR A 8 -4.80 6.97 -8.67
C THR A 8 -5.80 6.50 -7.62
N GLU A 9 -6.37 5.30 -7.73
CA GLU A 9 -7.28 4.75 -6.72
C GLU A 9 -6.77 3.37 -6.28
N ILE A 10 -6.06 3.32 -5.15
CA ILE A 10 -5.70 2.08 -4.43
C ILE A 10 -6.93 1.54 -3.70
N ASP A 11 -8.10 1.71 -4.26
CA ASP A 11 -9.35 1.18 -3.72
C ASP A 11 -9.72 -0.06 -4.54
N PHE A 12 -9.60 -1.23 -3.93
CA PHE A 12 -10.00 -2.50 -4.54
C PHE A 12 -11.52 -2.63 -4.64
N GLY A 13 -12.26 -1.56 -4.41
CA GLY A 13 -13.72 -1.50 -4.50
C GLY A 13 -14.46 -2.15 -3.34
N PRO A 14 -15.79 -2.14 -3.34
CA PRO A 14 -16.60 -2.72 -2.28
C PRO A 14 -16.44 -4.24 -2.19
N VAL A 15 -16.72 -4.80 -1.02
CA VAL A 15 -16.74 -6.26 -0.82
C VAL A 15 -17.89 -6.88 -1.61
N SER A 16 -17.62 -7.92 -2.38
CA SER A 16 -18.63 -8.68 -3.12
C SER A 16 -19.70 -9.27 -2.20
N SER A 17 -20.97 -9.31 -2.65
CA SER A 17 -22.06 -10.01 -1.99
C SER A 17 -21.98 -11.53 -2.11
N SER A 18 -21.15 -12.08 -3.01
CA SER A 18 -20.96 -13.52 -3.19
C SER A 18 -20.41 -14.18 -1.92
N SER A 19 -20.81 -15.43 -1.64
CA SER A 19 -20.25 -16.18 -0.51
C SER A 19 -18.77 -16.53 -0.78
N LEU A 20 -17.99 -16.70 0.29
CA LEU A 20 -16.58 -17.08 0.19
C LEU A 20 -16.41 -18.43 -0.54
N GLU A 21 -17.28 -19.40 -0.24
CA GLU A 21 -17.29 -20.70 -0.89
C GLU A 21 -17.50 -20.59 -2.41
N LYS A 22 -18.47 -19.77 -2.81
CA LYS A 22 -18.72 -19.52 -4.24
C LYS A 22 -17.48 -18.91 -4.92
N LEU A 23 -16.88 -17.86 -4.34
CA LEU A 23 -15.69 -17.21 -4.90
C LEU A 23 -14.53 -18.19 -5.03
N LYS A 24 -14.32 -19.09 -4.06
CA LYS A 24 -13.28 -20.13 -4.14
C LYS A 24 -13.58 -21.15 -5.25
N ASN A 25 -14.81 -21.59 -5.41
CA ASN A 25 -15.19 -22.50 -6.48
C ASN A 25 -15.05 -21.86 -7.86
N ASP A 26 -15.44 -20.59 -8.00
CA ASP A 26 -15.28 -19.83 -9.23
C ASP A 26 -13.77 -19.71 -9.56
N LEU A 27 -12.91 -19.42 -8.58
CA LEU A 27 -11.46 -19.30 -8.76
C LEU A 27 -10.83 -20.60 -9.32
N LEU A 28 -11.28 -21.78 -8.86
CA LEU A 28 -10.77 -23.08 -9.33
C LEU A 28 -11.10 -23.36 -10.81
N SER A 29 -12.09 -22.70 -11.37
CA SER A 29 -12.55 -22.91 -12.74
C SER A 29 -12.02 -21.89 -13.75
N LEU A 30 -11.30 -20.84 -13.28
CA LEU A 30 -10.79 -19.78 -14.12
C LEU A 30 -9.49 -20.14 -14.82
N SER A 31 -9.40 -19.66 -16.08
CA SER A 31 -8.18 -19.70 -16.88
C SER A 31 -7.64 -18.32 -17.25
N ASP A 32 -8.43 -17.27 -17.05
CA ASP A 32 -8.02 -15.89 -17.29
C ASP A 32 -7.29 -15.34 -16.05
N GLU A 33 -6.03 -14.95 -16.23
CA GLU A 33 -5.17 -14.49 -15.14
C GLU A 33 -5.70 -13.19 -14.47
N LYS A 34 -6.26 -12.28 -15.25
CA LYS A 34 -6.81 -11.02 -14.72
C LYS A 34 -8.04 -11.27 -13.86
N GLU A 35 -8.94 -12.14 -14.32
CA GLU A 35 -10.10 -12.54 -13.54
C GLU A 35 -9.68 -13.29 -12.26
N CYS A 36 -8.62 -14.11 -12.33
CA CYS A 36 -8.03 -14.75 -11.14
C CYS A 36 -7.60 -13.72 -10.10
N VAL A 37 -6.84 -12.67 -10.47
CA VAL A 37 -6.41 -11.63 -9.52
C VAL A 37 -7.60 -10.92 -8.89
N LEU A 38 -8.64 -10.60 -9.69
CA LEU A 38 -9.85 -9.94 -9.19
C LEU A 38 -10.60 -10.83 -8.18
N LEU A 39 -10.71 -12.14 -8.44
CA LEU A 39 -11.32 -13.07 -7.49
C LEU A 39 -10.48 -13.28 -6.23
N ILE A 40 -9.16 -13.37 -6.37
CA ILE A 40 -8.24 -13.40 -5.23
C ILE A 40 -8.46 -12.17 -4.33
N ALA A 41 -8.55 -10.98 -4.92
CA ALA A 41 -8.83 -9.76 -4.17
C ALA A 41 -10.16 -9.84 -3.41
N GLU A 42 -11.24 -10.36 -4.04
CA GLU A 42 -12.54 -10.53 -3.39
C GLU A 42 -12.51 -11.52 -2.22
N ILE A 43 -11.72 -12.59 -2.34
CA ILE A 43 -11.53 -13.58 -1.26
C ILE A 43 -10.76 -12.95 -0.09
N LEU A 44 -9.67 -12.22 -0.39
CA LEU A 44 -8.87 -11.51 0.61
C LEU A 44 -9.67 -10.44 1.36
N LYS A 45 -10.56 -9.69 0.68
CA LYS A 45 -11.48 -8.72 1.30
C LYS A 45 -12.44 -9.37 2.31
N LYS A 46 -12.61 -10.69 2.27
CA LYS A 46 -13.41 -11.47 3.24
C LYS A 46 -12.56 -12.09 4.34
N GLY A 47 -11.28 -11.74 4.43
CA GLY A 47 -10.36 -12.18 5.47
C GLY A 47 -9.76 -13.56 5.24
N ASP A 48 -9.90 -14.15 4.07
CA ASP A 48 -9.29 -15.43 3.77
C ASP A 48 -7.98 -15.26 3.02
N PHE A 49 -6.88 -15.28 3.77
CA PHE A 49 -5.52 -15.14 3.23
C PHE A 49 -4.94 -16.46 2.70
N SER A 50 -5.67 -17.57 2.71
CA SER A 50 -5.19 -18.86 2.17
C SER A 50 -4.89 -18.83 0.67
N VAL A 51 -5.39 -17.84 -0.06
CA VAL A 51 -5.16 -17.63 -1.49
C VAL A 51 -3.91 -16.76 -1.79
N LYS A 52 -3.24 -16.22 -0.78
CA LYS A 52 -2.03 -15.42 -0.94
C LYS A 52 -0.90 -16.13 -1.71
N PRO A 53 -0.60 -17.41 -1.47
CA PRO A 53 0.41 -18.14 -2.25
C PRO A 53 0.09 -18.17 -3.76
N LEU A 54 -1.19 -18.27 -4.14
CA LEU A 54 -1.58 -18.25 -5.55
C LEU A 54 -1.34 -16.87 -6.18
N LEU A 55 -1.60 -15.78 -5.45
CA LEU A 55 -1.27 -14.42 -5.90
C LEU A 55 0.23 -14.28 -6.15
N ILE A 56 1.06 -14.75 -5.21
CA ILE A 56 2.53 -14.70 -5.30
C ILE A 56 3.02 -15.53 -6.50
N GLU A 57 2.46 -16.70 -6.71
CA GLU A 57 2.80 -17.53 -7.85
C GLU A 57 2.46 -16.84 -9.17
N LEU A 58 1.25 -16.30 -9.29
CA LEU A 58 0.79 -15.58 -10.48
C LEU A 58 1.67 -14.34 -10.73
N MET A 59 1.99 -13.55 -9.69
CA MET A 59 2.88 -12.39 -9.80
C MET A 59 4.26 -12.75 -10.35
N ASN A 60 4.79 -13.93 -10.02
CA ASN A 60 6.10 -14.39 -10.48
C ASN A 60 6.10 -15.11 -11.82
N GLN A 61 4.94 -15.48 -12.37
CA GLN A 61 4.83 -16.30 -13.60
C GLN A 61 4.19 -15.56 -14.76
N THR A 62 3.28 -14.60 -14.49
CA THR A 62 2.57 -13.89 -15.53
C THR A 62 3.51 -13.12 -16.45
N LYS A 63 3.16 -13.08 -17.74
CA LYS A 63 3.82 -12.28 -18.76
C LYS A 63 2.98 -11.08 -19.18
N ASP A 64 1.74 -10.99 -18.69
CA ASP A 64 0.87 -9.85 -18.90
C ASP A 64 1.23 -8.75 -17.89
N GLU A 65 1.75 -7.64 -18.38
CA GLU A 65 2.18 -6.52 -17.56
C GLU A 65 1.03 -5.90 -16.76
N SER A 66 -0.19 -5.91 -17.29
CA SER A 66 -1.36 -5.40 -16.58
C SER A 66 -1.77 -6.30 -15.41
N VAL A 67 -1.65 -7.61 -15.59
CA VAL A 67 -1.88 -8.61 -14.54
C VAL A 67 -0.79 -8.50 -13.47
N LEU A 68 0.48 -8.40 -13.89
CA LEU A 68 1.60 -8.23 -12.97
C LEU A 68 1.41 -6.99 -12.09
N ASN A 69 1.01 -5.88 -12.68
CA ASN A 69 0.75 -4.64 -11.95
C ASN A 69 -0.34 -4.81 -10.88
N LEU A 70 -1.45 -5.45 -11.23
CA LEU A 70 -2.51 -5.75 -10.26
C LEU A 70 -2.03 -6.67 -9.13
N CYS A 71 -1.25 -7.70 -9.47
CA CYS A 71 -0.65 -8.60 -8.48
C CYS A 71 0.27 -7.85 -7.52
N ILE A 72 1.19 -7.00 -8.03
CA ILE A 72 2.13 -6.22 -7.23
C ILE A 72 1.37 -5.33 -6.25
N ARG A 73 0.37 -4.59 -6.71
CA ARG A 73 -0.43 -3.70 -5.86
C ARG A 73 -1.17 -4.45 -4.77
N LEU A 74 -1.83 -5.54 -5.14
CA LEU A 74 -2.54 -6.36 -4.16
C LEU A 74 -1.56 -6.99 -3.17
N PHE A 75 -0.40 -7.48 -3.64
CA PHE A 75 0.65 -8.03 -2.78
C PHE A 75 1.15 -6.97 -1.77
N CYS A 76 1.50 -5.77 -2.21
CA CYS A 76 1.95 -4.71 -1.31
C CYS A 76 0.93 -4.39 -0.20
N SER A 77 -0.36 -4.44 -0.54
CA SER A 77 -1.43 -4.19 0.44
C SER A 77 -1.62 -5.33 1.46
N ILE A 78 -1.29 -6.61 1.08
CA ILE A 78 -1.59 -7.79 1.92
C ILE A 78 -0.38 -8.58 2.40
N CYS A 79 0.83 -8.22 1.97
CA CYS A 79 2.04 -8.94 2.37
C CYS A 79 2.31 -8.78 3.88
N SER A 80 2.77 -9.85 4.47
CA SER A 80 3.32 -9.86 5.84
C SER A 80 4.83 -9.55 5.83
N ASN A 81 5.40 -9.30 7.02
CA ASN A 81 6.85 -9.19 7.18
C ASN A 81 7.56 -10.47 6.71
N GLU A 82 6.99 -11.64 6.97
CA GLU A 82 7.54 -12.93 6.53
C GLU A 82 7.53 -13.05 5.01
N ASP A 83 6.46 -12.60 4.34
CA ASP A 83 6.39 -12.64 2.87
C ASP A 83 7.52 -11.80 2.23
N LEU A 84 7.89 -10.68 2.85
CA LEU A 84 8.98 -9.82 2.37
C LEU A 84 10.37 -10.37 2.72
N ARG A 85 10.51 -11.12 3.81
CA ARG A 85 11.78 -11.81 4.15
C ARG A 85 12.10 -12.93 3.19
N ASP A 86 11.08 -13.58 2.62
CA ASP A 86 11.27 -14.59 1.60
C ASP A 86 11.48 -13.97 0.22
N ILE A 87 12.76 -13.81 -0.15
CA ILE A 87 13.15 -13.21 -1.44
C ILE A 87 12.57 -13.97 -2.65
N SER A 88 12.19 -15.24 -2.50
CA SER A 88 11.58 -16.01 -3.56
C SER A 88 10.19 -15.50 -3.96
N ASN A 89 9.51 -14.76 -3.08
CA ASN A 89 8.22 -14.15 -3.36
C ASN A 89 8.30 -12.96 -4.33
N LEU A 90 9.46 -12.34 -4.46
CA LEU A 90 9.69 -11.14 -5.29
C LEU A 90 10.63 -11.43 -6.48
N ARG A 91 10.66 -12.69 -6.98
CA ARG A 91 11.53 -13.08 -8.10
C ARG A 91 11.29 -12.28 -9.37
N PHE A 92 10.07 -11.79 -9.58
CA PHE A 92 9.74 -10.96 -10.74
C PHE A 92 10.63 -9.72 -10.84
N LEU A 93 11.14 -9.18 -9.71
CA LEU A 93 12.01 -8.00 -9.71
C LEU A 93 13.33 -8.22 -10.47
N SER A 94 13.85 -9.46 -10.55
CA SER A 94 15.10 -9.74 -11.24
C SER A 94 15.07 -9.45 -12.74
N ASN A 95 13.89 -9.38 -13.35
CA ASN A 95 13.69 -9.11 -14.77
C ASN A 95 12.50 -8.17 -15.00
N ALA A 96 12.23 -7.30 -14.03
CA ALA A 96 11.08 -6.42 -14.07
C ALA A 96 11.27 -5.31 -15.12
N THR A 97 10.19 -4.96 -15.79
CA THR A 97 10.13 -3.76 -16.63
C THR A 97 10.14 -2.51 -15.76
N GLU A 98 10.50 -1.35 -16.32
CA GLU A 98 10.40 -0.05 -15.65
C GLU A 98 9.03 0.15 -14.99
N PHE A 99 7.96 -0.26 -15.68
CA PHE A 99 6.60 -0.11 -15.18
C PHE A 99 6.33 -1.00 -13.95
N ALA A 100 6.80 -2.24 -13.95
CA ALA A 100 6.66 -3.14 -12.81
C ALA A 100 7.48 -2.66 -11.60
N VAL A 101 8.72 -2.19 -11.84
CA VAL A 101 9.56 -1.57 -10.79
C VAL A 101 8.88 -0.35 -10.21
N PHE A 102 8.40 0.58 -11.05
CA PHE A 102 7.70 1.79 -10.61
C PHE A 102 6.45 1.44 -9.78
N THR A 103 5.68 0.42 -10.22
CA THR A 103 4.51 -0.06 -9.47
C THR A 103 4.89 -0.62 -8.11
N PHE A 104 5.95 -1.42 -8.02
CA PHE A 104 6.42 -1.97 -6.75
C PHE A 104 6.90 -0.87 -5.81
N VAL A 105 7.72 0.04 -6.31
CA VAL A 105 8.27 1.15 -5.51
C VAL A 105 7.17 2.07 -4.98
N THR A 106 6.20 2.44 -5.82
CA THR A 106 5.06 3.27 -5.37
C THR A 106 4.13 2.53 -4.42
N GLY A 107 3.99 1.21 -4.57
CA GLY A 107 3.22 0.35 -3.66
C GLY A 107 3.98 0.02 -2.35
N ALA A 108 5.28 0.23 -2.29
CA ALA A 108 6.11 -0.17 -1.14
C ALA A 108 5.61 0.42 0.18
N VAL A 109 5.10 1.65 0.19
CA VAL A 109 4.55 2.30 1.40
C VAL A 109 3.34 1.55 1.96
N GLU A 110 2.56 0.86 1.11
CA GLU A 110 1.40 0.07 1.52
C GLU A 110 1.81 -1.20 2.27
N THR A 111 3.06 -1.65 2.10
CA THR A 111 3.57 -2.78 2.87
C THR A 111 3.62 -2.47 4.36
N MET A 112 3.82 -1.20 4.74
CA MET A 112 3.99 -0.74 6.13
C MET A 112 5.10 -1.51 6.86
N SER A 113 6.01 -2.12 6.12
CA SER A 113 7.03 -3.03 6.63
C SER A 113 8.42 -2.51 6.32
N TYR A 114 9.25 -2.43 7.34
CA TYR A 114 10.68 -2.13 7.15
C TYR A 114 11.41 -3.20 6.31
N GLU A 115 10.84 -4.41 6.17
CA GLU A 115 11.43 -5.47 5.35
C GLU A 115 11.46 -5.14 3.84
N VAL A 116 10.75 -4.10 3.40
CA VAL A 116 10.79 -3.64 2.00
C VAL A 116 12.03 -2.79 1.70
N ILE A 117 12.65 -2.18 2.71
CA ILE A 117 13.78 -1.24 2.53
C ILE A 117 14.97 -1.86 1.79
N PRO A 118 15.44 -3.10 2.08
CA PRO A 118 16.52 -3.72 1.33
C PRO A 118 16.23 -3.81 -0.19
N TYR A 119 14.97 -4.06 -0.57
CA TYR A 119 14.57 -4.09 -1.98
C TYR A 119 14.62 -2.70 -2.61
N LEU A 120 14.16 -1.66 -1.90
CA LEU A 120 14.22 -0.28 -2.38
C LEU A 120 15.67 0.17 -2.58
N LEU A 121 16.57 -0.16 -1.65
CA LEU A 121 17.99 0.16 -1.76
C LEU A 121 18.68 -0.61 -2.91
N ALA A 122 18.30 -1.88 -3.13
CA ALA A 122 18.80 -2.66 -4.27
C ALA A 122 18.32 -2.07 -5.60
N LEU A 123 17.05 -1.72 -5.71
CA LEU A 123 16.49 -1.06 -6.90
C LEU A 123 17.11 0.31 -7.14
N TRP A 124 17.41 1.08 -6.09
CA TRP A 124 18.11 2.34 -6.25
C TRP A 124 19.46 2.13 -6.95
N ASN A 125 20.26 1.14 -6.52
CA ASN A 125 21.55 0.83 -7.18
C ASN A 125 21.40 0.53 -8.66
N GLU A 126 20.32 -0.11 -9.05
CA GLU A 126 20.09 -0.52 -10.42
C GLU A 126 19.58 0.65 -11.30
N TRP A 127 18.77 1.55 -10.73
CA TRP A 127 17.98 2.51 -11.49
C TRP A 127 18.39 3.98 -11.33
N GLN A 128 19.27 4.35 -10.35
CA GLN A 128 19.62 5.74 -10.02
C GLN A 128 20.12 6.56 -11.22
N ASP A 129 20.89 5.98 -12.14
CA ASP A 129 21.45 6.70 -13.29
C ASP A 129 20.70 6.44 -14.60
N THR A 130 19.61 5.65 -14.56
CA THR A 130 18.92 5.19 -15.75
C THR A 130 17.53 5.78 -15.90
N ASN A 131 16.79 5.95 -14.79
CA ASN A 131 15.42 6.46 -14.81
C ASN A 131 15.15 7.38 -13.61
N PRO A 132 15.14 8.71 -13.81
CA PRO A 132 14.90 9.68 -12.73
C PRO A 132 13.54 9.53 -12.05
N ASP A 133 12.50 9.06 -12.75
CA ASP A 133 11.17 8.90 -12.17
C ASP A 133 11.15 7.74 -11.18
N ILE A 134 11.84 6.64 -11.50
CA ILE A 134 12.01 5.50 -10.57
C ILE A 134 12.87 5.90 -9.39
N GLU A 135 13.98 6.61 -9.61
CA GLU A 135 14.85 7.11 -8.54
C GLU A 135 14.07 7.99 -7.56
N ASN A 136 13.29 8.95 -8.07
CA ASN A 136 12.47 9.83 -7.24
C ASN A 136 11.40 9.05 -6.47
N ALA A 137 10.74 8.09 -7.12
CA ALA A 137 9.76 7.23 -6.45
C ALA A 137 10.38 6.40 -5.32
N ILE A 138 11.62 5.90 -5.49
CA ILE A 138 12.35 5.19 -4.43
C ILE A 138 12.66 6.14 -3.26
N LYS A 139 13.15 7.35 -3.53
CA LYS A 139 13.39 8.38 -2.51
C LYS A 139 12.12 8.71 -1.74
N ASP A 140 11.02 8.92 -2.44
CA ASP A 140 9.72 9.19 -1.84
C ASP A 140 9.24 8.02 -0.94
N ALA A 141 9.38 6.78 -1.39
CA ALA A 141 9.02 5.61 -0.61
C ALA A 141 9.89 5.49 0.65
N LEU A 142 11.22 5.67 0.54
CA LEU A 142 12.14 5.65 1.69
C LEU A 142 11.84 6.79 2.67
N ALA A 143 11.38 7.96 2.17
CA ALA A 143 10.98 9.09 3.00
C ALA A 143 9.85 8.75 4.00
N TYR A 144 8.95 7.85 3.63
CA TYR A 144 7.91 7.37 4.55
C TYR A 144 8.46 6.52 5.69
N TYR A 145 9.49 5.71 5.42
CA TYR A 145 10.10 4.85 6.43
C TYR A 145 11.03 5.59 7.37
N PHE A 146 11.78 6.57 6.85
CA PHE A 146 12.72 7.40 7.61
C PHE A 146 12.14 8.75 8.02
N TYR A 147 10.83 8.88 8.08
CA TYR A 147 10.14 10.11 8.44
C TYR A 147 10.62 10.66 9.79
N GLY A 148 10.89 11.98 9.81
CA GLY A 148 11.41 12.63 11.02
C GLY A 148 12.93 12.50 11.22
N GLN A 149 13.62 11.67 10.47
CA GLN A 149 15.06 11.70 10.36
C GLN A 149 15.47 12.91 9.47
N LYS A 150 16.46 13.65 9.88
CA LYS A 150 16.87 14.94 9.29
C LYS A 150 17.40 14.85 7.82
N LEU A 151 17.34 13.67 7.22
CA LEU A 151 18.11 13.23 6.09
C LEU A 151 17.37 13.22 4.74
N LEU A 152 16.10 13.59 4.68
CA LEU A 152 15.37 13.52 3.41
C LEU A 152 15.35 14.89 2.72
N THR A 153 16.52 15.41 2.46
CA THR A 153 16.74 16.49 1.48
C THR A 153 17.09 15.86 0.12
N ASP A 154 17.00 16.61 -0.96
CA ASP A 154 17.36 16.16 -2.32
C ASP A 154 18.82 15.67 -2.46
N GLU A 155 19.64 15.88 -1.43
CA GLU A 155 21.07 15.56 -1.37
C GLU A 155 21.40 14.28 -0.59
N VAL A 156 20.37 13.50 -0.13
CA VAL A 156 20.63 12.26 0.63
C VAL A 156 21.35 11.25 -0.24
N THR A 157 22.49 10.79 0.25
CA THR A 157 23.26 9.73 -0.39
C THR A 157 22.73 8.34 0.02
N LYS A 158 23.03 7.36 -0.83
CA LYS A 158 22.68 5.97 -0.53
C LYS A 158 23.36 5.46 0.74
N GLU A 159 24.62 5.83 0.95
CA GLU A 159 25.41 5.45 2.11
C GLU A 159 24.74 5.93 3.41
N GLU A 160 24.22 7.16 3.42
CA GLU A 160 23.47 7.69 4.56
C GLU A 160 22.18 6.90 4.83
N LEU A 161 21.48 6.43 3.78
CA LEU A 161 20.29 5.60 3.95
C LEU A 161 20.62 4.17 4.40
N GLU A 162 21.75 3.60 3.96
CA GLU A 162 22.23 2.31 4.45
C GLU A 162 22.60 2.39 5.94
N GLU A 163 23.26 3.47 6.38
CA GLU A 163 23.55 3.73 7.79
C GLU A 163 22.25 3.86 8.61
N LEU A 164 21.27 4.61 8.12
CA LEU A 164 19.96 4.71 8.76
C LEU A 164 19.26 3.37 8.84
N TRP A 165 19.35 2.56 7.79
CA TRP A 165 18.77 1.23 7.78
C TRP A 165 19.37 0.35 8.88
N ILE A 166 20.69 0.38 9.06
CA ILE A 166 21.38 -0.34 10.16
C ILE A 166 20.83 0.12 11.51
N LEU A 167 20.71 1.44 11.74
CA LEU A 167 20.16 1.98 12.99
C LEU A 167 18.70 1.55 13.23
N VAL A 168 17.88 1.51 12.20
CA VAL A 168 16.48 1.10 12.32
C VAL A 168 16.36 -0.39 12.63
N GLN A 169 17.23 -1.23 12.04
CA GLN A 169 17.22 -2.68 12.31
C GLN A 169 17.40 -3.01 13.80
N ASP A 170 18.23 -2.27 14.51
CA ASP A 170 18.53 -2.53 15.93
C ASP A 170 17.36 -2.14 16.86
N HIS A 171 16.43 -1.29 16.38
CA HIS A 171 15.35 -0.73 17.21
C HIS A 171 13.95 -1.18 16.80
N ARG A 172 13.81 -1.93 15.70
CA ARG A 172 12.51 -2.40 15.24
C ARG A 172 12.08 -3.69 15.93
N GLU A 173 10.78 -3.80 16.15
CA GLU A 173 10.17 -5.07 16.53
C GLU A 173 9.79 -5.85 15.24
N PRO A 174 10.21 -7.14 15.12
CA PRO A 174 10.11 -7.88 13.86
C PRO A 174 8.67 -8.15 13.39
N ASP A 175 7.69 -8.09 14.29
CA ASP A 175 6.27 -8.39 14.01
C ASP A 175 5.39 -7.14 13.98
N ILE A 176 5.99 -5.95 14.07
CA ILE A 176 5.29 -4.68 14.05
C ILE A 176 5.37 -4.06 12.64
N TYR A 177 4.26 -3.50 12.19
CA TYR A 177 4.16 -2.70 10.98
C TYR A 177 4.25 -1.22 11.34
N TYR A 178 4.87 -0.44 10.46
CA TYR A 178 5.19 0.96 10.72
C TYR A 178 4.68 1.88 9.62
N TYR A 179 4.25 3.05 10.01
CA TYR A 179 3.95 4.15 9.11
C TYR A 179 4.61 5.42 9.63
N LYS A 180 5.43 6.07 8.82
CA LYS A 180 6.19 7.27 9.19
C LYS A 180 6.97 7.11 10.52
N GLY A 181 7.61 5.96 10.69
CA GLY A 181 8.44 5.67 11.89
C GLY A 181 7.67 5.28 13.15
N TYR A 182 6.34 5.23 13.11
CA TYR A 182 5.50 4.85 14.24
C TYR A 182 4.77 3.54 13.97
N PRO A 183 4.49 2.72 15.00
CA PRO A 183 3.63 1.55 14.83
C PRO A 183 2.30 1.96 14.18
N VAL A 184 1.90 1.23 13.13
CA VAL A 184 0.73 1.61 12.32
C VAL A 184 -0.57 1.54 13.13
N PHE A 185 -1.43 2.53 12.93
CA PHE A 185 -2.76 2.60 13.52
C PHE A 185 -3.70 3.43 12.62
N PRO A 186 -4.96 3.03 12.38
CA PRO A 186 -5.85 3.73 11.45
C PRO A 186 -6.12 5.19 11.83
N GLY A 187 -6.03 5.51 13.12
CA GLY A 187 -6.15 6.89 13.62
C GLY A 187 -5.07 7.84 13.09
N MET A 188 -3.89 7.34 12.69
CA MET A 188 -2.83 8.16 12.09
C MET A 188 -3.26 8.68 10.73
N PHE A 189 -3.79 7.81 9.87
CA PHE A 189 -4.30 8.20 8.55
C PHE A 189 -5.48 9.17 8.69
N ALA A 190 -6.41 8.85 9.59
CA ALA A 190 -7.57 9.71 9.86
C ALA A 190 -7.15 11.10 10.33
N LYS A 191 -6.14 11.21 11.21
CA LYS A 191 -5.57 12.49 11.67
C LYS A 191 -4.98 13.31 10.52
N GLU A 192 -4.21 12.68 9.63
CA GLU A 192 -3.62 13.38 8.49
C GLU A 192 -4.70 13.87 7.52
N ILE A 193 -5.73 13.05 7.24
CA ILE A 193 -6.87 13.43 6.42
C ILE A 193 -7.62 14.61 7.04
N MET A 194 -7.95 14.56 8.33
CA MET A 194 -8.63 15.65 9.02
C MET A 194 -7.81 16.93 9.04
N THR A 195 -6.49 16.82 9.25
CA THR A 195 -5.59 17.97 9.21
C THR A 195 -5.61 18.63 7.82
N SER A 196 -5.53 17.83 6.75
CA SER A 196 -5.60 18.32 5.37
C SER A 196 -6.95 18.99 5.06
N LEU A 197 -8.06 18.44 5.57
CA LEU A 197 -9.39 19.03 5.42
C LEU A 197 -9.48 20.41 6.11
N TYR A 198 -8.98 20.53 7.34
CA TYR A 198 -9.00 21.81 8.06
C TYR A 198 -8.11 22.87 7.39
N VAL A 199 -6.91 22.49 6.92
CA VAL A 199 -6.02 23.38 6.18
C VAL A 199 -6.67 23.81 4.86
N GLY A 200 -7.26 22.88 4.13
CA GLY A 200 -7.90 23.16 2.85
C GLY A 200 -9.12 24.08 2.97
N ILE A 201 -9.92 24.01 4.06
CA ILE A 201 -11.03 24.95 4.28
C ILE A 201 -10.54 26.40 4.55
N GLN A 202 -9.37 26.53 5.19
CA GLN A 202 -8.80 27.85 5.49
C GLN A 202 -8.08 28.48 4.30
N GLY A 203 -7.70 27.67 3.30
CA GLY A 203 -6.98 28.09 2.10
C GLY A 203 -7.81 28.04 0.81
N GLU A 204 -7.18 27.69 -0.31
CA GLU A 204 -7.85 27.61 -1.62
C GLU A 204 -8.69 26.34 -1.84
N GLY A 205 -8.85 25.51 -0.83
CA GLY A 205 -9.95 24.58 -0.70
C GLY A 205 -9.87 23.27 -1.50
N LYS A 206 -8.70 22.82 -1.97
CA LYS A 206 -8.57 21.49 -2.60
C LYS A 206 -7.98 20.47 -1.62
N PHE A 207 -8.51 19.25 -1.66
CA PHE A 207 -8.07 18.13 -0.85
C PHE A 207 -7.03 17.29 -1.60
N HIS A 208 -5.89 17.02 -0.99
CA HIS A 208 -4.76 16.31 -1.61
C HIS A 208 -4.15 15.25 -0.66
N THR A 209 -4.94 14.25 -0.26
CA THR A 209 -4.44 13.14 0.56
C THR A 209 -4.78 11.78 -0.06
N TYR A 210 -4.32 11.56 -1.30
CA TYR A 210 -4.59 10.30 -2.02
C TYR A 210 -4.14 9.08 -1.23
N LEU A 211 -2.87 9.07 -0.82
CA LEU A 211 -2.28 7.92 -0.15
C LEU A 211 -2.97 7.60 1.18
N GLN A 212 -3.16 8.61 2.04
CA GLN A 212 -3.78 8.39 3.36
C GLN A 212 -5.23 7.92 3.24
N SER A 213 -5.97 8.46 2.27
CA SER A 213 -7.35 8.05 1.99
C SER A 213 -7.41 6.61 1.47
N ALA A 214 -6.49 6.23 0.60
CA ALA A 214 -6.37 4.89 0.08
C ALA A 214 -5.97 3.90 1.18
N LEU A 215 -4.92 4.20 1.95
CA LEU A 215 -4.47 3.39 3.07
C LEU A 215 -5.59 3.16 4.08
N LEU A 216 -6.30 4.22 4.48
CA LEU A 216 -7.39 4.11 5.45
C LEU A 216 -8.56 3.29 4.89
N SER A 217 -8.92 3.49 3.61
CA SER A 217 -9.98 2.72 2.95
C SER A 217 -9.64 1.23 2.86
N THR A 218 -8.42 0.91 2.44
CA THR A 218 -7.93 -0.48 2.33
C THR A 218 -7.81 -1.14 3.70
N TYR A 219 -7.27 -0.41 4.68
CA TYR A 219 -7.09 -0.90 6.04
C TYR A 219 -8.43 -1.26 6.70
N THR A 220 -9.43 -0.39 6.54
CA THR A 220 -10.74 -0.54 7.22
C THR A 220 -11.79 -1.28 6.39
N GLY A 221 -11.61 -1.41 5.09
CA GLY A 221 -12.62 -1.90 4.15
C GLY A 221 -13.79 -0.95 3.95
N LYS A 222 -13.66 0.29 4.39
CA LYS A 222 -14.69 1.34 4.27
C LYS A 222 -14.11 2.52 3.51
N ARG A 223 -14.73 2.90 2.41
CA ARG A 223 -14.25 4.00 1.58
C ARG A 223 -14.29 5.32 2.35
N VAL A 224 -13.18 6.05 2.35
CA VAL A 224 -13.11 7.41 2.88
C VAL A 224 -14.08 8.31 2.11
N PRO A 225 -14.97 9.06 2.80
CA PRO A 225 -16.08 9.77 2.14
C PRO A 225 -15.65 11.05 1.39
N VAL A 226 -14.38 11.44 1.48
CA VAL A 226 -13.87 12.68 0.87
C VAL A 226 -13.14 12.34 -0.43
N LYS A 227 -13.43 13.11 -1.48
CA LYS A 227 -12.81 12.91 -2.78
C LYS A 227 -11.62 13.85 -2.98
N ASN A 228 -10.54 13.28 -3.49
CA ASN A 228 -9.35 14.06 -3.83
C ASN A 228 -9.63 15.01 -5.01
N ASN A 229 -8.91 16.14 -5.04
CA ASN A 229 -9.04 17.24 -6.02
C ASN A 229 -10.40 17.94 -6.05
N GLU A 230 -11.34 17.58 -5.20
CA GLU A 230 -12.59 18.32 -5.03
C GLU A 230 -12.44 19.45 -4.01
N ARG A 231 -13.31 20.48 -4.13
CA ARG A 231 -13.35 21.59 -3.20
C ARG A 231 -13.94 21.13 -1.87
N ILE A 232 -13.23 21.39 -0.79
CA ILE A 232 -13.64 20.99 0.57
C ILE A 232 -14.81 21.85 1.06
N SER A 233 -15.79 21.21 1.65
CA SER A 233 -16.95 21.80 2.30
C SER A 233 -17.05 21.38 3.77
N LYS A 234 -17.92 22.07 4.54
CA LYS A 234 -18.21 21.63 5.92
C LYS A 234 -18.80 20.22 5.97
N LYS A 235 -19.58 19.84 4.93
CA LYS A 235 -20.18 18.51 4.82
C LYS A 235 -19.12 17.40 4.73
N ASP A 236 -17.97 17.68 4.10
CA ASP A 236 -16.88 16.72 4.00
C ASP A 236 -16.26 16.46 5.37
N ILE A 237 -16.10 17.50 6.19
CA ILE A 237 -15.65 17.34 7.59
C ILE A 237 -16.67 16.51 8.40
N GLU A 238 -17.96 16.83 8.32
CA GLU A 238 -19.01 16.11 9.02
C GLU A 238 -19.03 14.62 8.60
N SER A 239 -18.97 14.35 7.29
CA SER A 239 -18.91 12.99 6.75
C SER A 239 -17.66 12.24 7.22
N MET A 240 -16.52 12.93 7.34
CA MET A 240 -15.29 12.32 7.84
C MET A 240 -15.35 12.03 9.34
N VAL A 241 -15.98 12.89 10.14
CA VAL A 241 -16.23 12.64 11.57
C VAL A 241 -17.11 11.40 11.74
N ASP A 242 -18.24 11.32 11.02
CA ASP A 242 -19.13 10.14 11.05
C ASP A 242 -18.39 8.85 10.63
N TYR A 243 -17.51 8.97 9.64
CA TYR A 243 -16.66 7.87 9.19
C TYR A 243 -15.72 7.40 10.31
N ILE A 244 -15.01 8.34 10.97
CA ILE A 244 -14.08 8.04 12.06
C ILE A 244 -14.83 7.39 13.23
N GLU A 245 -15.99 7.91 13.63
CA GLU A 245 -16.83 7.32 14.67
C GLU A 245 -17.24 5.89 14.31
N ASN A 246 -17.53 5.62 13.04
CA ASN A 246 -17.89 4.29 12.59
C ASN A 246 -16.69 3.33 12.58
N VAL A 247 -15.50 3.80 12.19
CA VAL A 247 -14.26 3.01 12.19
C VAL A 247 -13.82 2.72 13.62
N SER A 248 -13.99 3.67 14.55
CA SER A 248 -13.60 3.52 15.96
C SER A 248 -14.40 2.48 16.74
N LYS A 249 -15.53 2.00 16.19
CA LYS A 249 -16.34 0.91 16.81
C LYS A 249 -15.66 -0.46 16.68
N GLN A 250 -14.72 -0.60 15.77
CA GLN A 250 -13.91 -1.81 15.64
C GLN A 250 -12.66 -1.67 16.50
N GLU A 251 -12.26 -2.76 17.16
CA GLU A 251 -11.01 -2.83 17.90
C GLU A 251 -9.85 -2.97 16.91
N TRP A 252 -8.85 -2.08 17.04
CA TRP A 252 -7.63 -2.09 16.25
C TRP A 252 -6.43 -2.24 17.17
N ILE A 253 -5.51 -3.13 16.80
CA ILE A 253 -4.28 -3.34 17.55
C ILE A 253 -3.18 -2.52 16.89
N GLU A 254 -2.51 -1.65 17.67
CA GLU A 254 -1.40 -0.84 17.20
C GLU A 254 -0.24 -1.72 16.71
N GLY A 255 0.34 -1.35 15.59
CA GLY A 255 1.43 -2.11 14.96
C GLY A 255 0.98 -3.34 14.17
N ARG A 256 -0.32 -3.64 14.10
CA ARG A 256 -0.84 -4.72 13.25
C ARG A 256 -1.33 -4.17 11.92
N LYS A 257 -1.05 -4.86 10.83
CA LYS A 257 -1.54 -4.52 9.50
C LYS A 257 -2.90 -5.17 9.27
N TYR A 258 -3.81 -4.43 8.64
CA TYR A 258 -5.13 -4.92 8.29
C TYR A 258 -5.40 -4.70 6.80
N PHE A 259 -6.21 -5.59 6.24
CA PHE A 259 -6.77 -5.48 4.91
C PHE A 259 -8.27 -5.70 5.00
N TYR A 260 -9.05 -4.69 4.63
CA TYR A 260 -10.52 -4.69 4.73
C TYR A 260 -11.05 -5.07 6.12
N GLY A 261 -10.35 -4.63 7.18
CA GLY A 261 -10.73 -4.90 8.56
C GLY A 261 -10.28 -6.24 9.12
N PHE A 262 -9.60 -7.07 8.33
CA PHE A 262 -9.02 -8.34 8.75
C PHE A 262 -7.51 -8.21 8.93
N GLU A 263 -6.97 -8.72 10.04
CA GLU A 263 -5.54 -8.72 10.31
C GLU A 263 -4.80 -9.56 9.26
N VAL A 264 -3.77 -8.99 8.66
CA VAL A 264 -2.89 -9.66 7.71
C VAL A 264 -2.01 -10.67 8.45
N LYS A 265 -2.00 -11.92 7.95
CA LYS A 265 -1.24 -13.04 8.52
C LYS A 265 -0.20 -13.55 7.55
#